data_c2bc942ca7715e5a83223ab9dffc7812
#
_entry.id   c2bc942ca7715e5a83223ab9dffc7812
#
_cell.length_a   1.000
_cell.length_b   1.000
_cell.length_c   1.000
_cell.angle_alpha   90.00
_cell.angle_beta   90.00
_cell.angle_gamma   90.00
#
_symmetry.space_group_name_H-M   'P 1'
#
loop_
_entity.id
_entity.type
_entity.pdbx_description
1 polymer ?
#
loop_
_entity_poly.entity_id
_entity_poly.type
_entity_poly.pdbx_seq_one_letter_code
_entity_poly.pdbx_strand_id
1 'polypeptide(L)'
;MVVVFENKAEQEVLGSPDAPYLTSLSASGARFTEFRAVAHPSQPNYLALFSGSTQGVTDDSCPQLLGGRPNLAQRLMSAGCTFVGHSEDMPTAGFTGCTDSTGRYARKHNPWVDFANVPASSNLPFTDFPRICPGCRRSPSSFRAFAT
;
A
#
# COMPACT_ATOMS: atom_id res chain seq x y z
N MET A 1 -3.47 -1.91 -10.30
CA MET A 1 -3.20 -0.91 -9.25
C MET A 1 -4.06 -1.24 -8.05
N VAL A 2 -3.49 -1.23 -6.85
CA VAL A 2 -4.21 -1.32 -5.57
C VAL A 2 -4.00 0.00 -4.86
N VAL A 3 -5.06 0.56 -4.28
CA VAL A 3 -5.01 1.75 -3.43
C VAL A 3 -5.63 1.35 -2.10
N VAL A 4 -4.92 1.61 -1.02
CA VAL A 4 -5.38 1.31 0.34
C VAL A 4 -5.60 2.63 1.07
N PHE A 5 -6.79 2.79 1.63
CA PHE A 5 -7.13 3.86 2.57
C PHE A 5 -7.27 3.24 3.96
N GLU A 6 -6.89 3.97 4.98
CA GLU A 6 -6.87 3.47 6.35
C GLU A 6 -7.53 4.41 7.36
N ASN A 7 -7.84 3.85 8.51
CA ASN A 7 -8.37 4.53 9.70
C ASN A 7 -9.70 5.26 9.50
N LYS A 8 -10.51 4.80 8.54
CA LYS A 8 -11.88 5.27 8.37
C LYS A 8 -12.83 4.10 8.19
N ALA A 9 -13.93 4.11 8.90
CA ALA A 9 -15.00 3.16 8.67
C ALA A 9 -15.75 3.49 7.36
N GLU A 10 -16.33 2.46 6.74
CA GLU A 10 -17.03 2.63 5.48
C GLU A 10 -18.08 3.76 5.51
N GLN A 11 -18.88 3.84 6.58
CA GLN A 11 -19.91 4.86 6.76
C GLN A 11 -19.35 6.27 7.00
N GLU A 12 -18.08 6.41 7.29
CA GLU A 12 -17.41 7.71 7.39
C GLU A 12 -16.93 8.22 6.02
N VAL A 13 -16.86 7.33 5.03
CA VAL A 13 -16.36 7.62 3.68
C VAL A 13 -17.50 7.64 2.67
N LEU A 14 -18.26 6.54 2.58
CA LEU A 14 -19.32 6.43 1.59
C LEU A 14 -20.53 7.29 1.99
N GLY A 15 -20.90 8.20 1.10
CA GLY A 15 -21.95 9.20 1.35
C GLY A 15 -21.46 10.47 2.05
N SER A 16 -20.20 10.53 2.47
CA SER A 16 -19.62 11.74 3.03
C SER A 16 -19.48 12.84 1.97
N PRO A 17 -19.84 14.10 2.29
CA PRO A 17 -19.58 15.23 1.41
C PRO A 17 -18.09 15.50 1.18
N ASP A 18 -17.21 15.00 2.07
CA ASP A 18 -15.76 15.13 1.96
C ASP A 18 -15.14 14.08 1.04
N ALA A 19 -15.89 13.02 0.66
CA ALA A 19 -15.44 11.94 -0.19
C ALA A 19 -16.39 11.67 -1.40
N PRO A 20 -16.76 12.68 -2.19
CA PRO A 20 -17.73 12.52 -3.28
C PRO A 20 -17.24 11.60 -4.37
N TYR A 21 -15.93 11.61 -4.67
CA TYR A 21 -15.33 10.75 -5.68
C TYR A 21 -15.39 9.27 -5.26
N LEU A 22 -15.03 8.93 -4.02
CA LEU A 22 -15.08 7.56 -3.52
C LEU A 22 -16.52 7.03 -3.48
N THR A 23 -17.48 7.87 -3.11
CA THR A 23 -18.91 7.55 -3.15
C THR A 23 -19.36 7.22 -4.58
N SER A 24 -19.00 8.05 -5.56
CA SER A 24 -19.31 7.81 -6.99
C SER A 24 -18.63 6.55 -7.52
N LEU A 25 -17.35 6.31 -7.14
CA LEU A 25 -16.59 5.15 -7.55
C LEU A 25 -17.23 3.85 -7.00
N SER A 26 -17.67 3.85 -5.75
CA SER A 26 -18.34 2.69 -5.14
C SER A 26 -19.67 2.36 -5.82
N ALA A 27 -20.37 3.36 -6.34
CA ALA A 27 -21.63 3.17 -7.08
C ALA A 27 -21.41 2.62 -8.49
N SER A 28 -20.23 2.83 -9.07
CA SER A 28 -19.89 2.38 -10.44
C SER A 28 -19.07 1.08 -10.48
N GLY A 29 -18.65 0.57 -9.33
CA GLY A 29 -17.82 -0.63 -9.20
C GLY A 29 -18.49 -1.75 -8.41
N ALA A 30 -17.74 -2.82 -8.17
CA ALA A 30 -18.14 -3.87 -7.25
C ALA A 30 -17.79 -3.48 -5.81
N ARG A 31 -18.75 -3.58 -4.91
CA ARG A 31 -18.59 -3.32 -3.47
C ARG A 31 -18.74 -4.62 -2.70
N PHE A 32 -17.77 -4.93 -1.84
CA PHE A 32 -17.81 -6.08 -0.94
C PHE A 32 -18.37 -5.63 0.42
N THR A 33 -19.57 -6.06 0.77
CA THR A 33 -20.27 -5.65 2.00
C THR A 33 -19.79 -6.41 3.24
N GLU A 34 -19.09 -7.53 3.06
CA GLU A 34 -18.57 -8.39 4.14
C GLU A 34 -17.05 -8.53 4.09
N PHE A 35 -16.34 -7.55 3.53
CA PHE A 35 -14.89 -7.56 3.52
C PHE A 35 -14.34 -7.17 4.90
N ARG A 36 -13.61 -8.11 5.53
CA ARG A 36 -13.11 -7.94 6.90
C ARG A 36 -11.60 -8.01 6.94
N ALA A 37 -11.00 -7.27 7.86
CA ALA A 37 -9.60 -7.40 8.21
C ALA A 37 -9.31 -8.81 8.76
N VAL A 38 -8.10 -9.31 8.54
CA VAL A 38 -7.67 -10.63 9.03
C VAL A 38 -7.13 -10.57 10.45
N ALA A 39 -6.71 -9.38 10.91
CA ALA A 39 -6.12 -9.16 12.22
C ALA A 39 -6.31 -7.72 12.71
N HIS A 40 -5.97 -7.48 13.96
CA HIS A 40 -5.71 -6.17 14.57
C HIS A 40 -4.38 -6.24 15.32
N PRO A 41 -3.61 -5.15 15.32
CA PRO A 41 -3.79 -3.85 14.66
C PRO A 41 -3.49 -3.86 13.15
N SER A 42 -3.09 -2.71 12.56
CA SER A 42 -2.99 -2.50 11.11
C SER A 42 -1.92 -3.36 10.43
N GLN A 43 -0.70 -3.41 10.94
CA GLN A 43 0.47 -3.98 10.25
C GLN A 43 0.28 -5.43 9.77
N PRO A 44 -0.26 -6.36 10.56
CA PRO A 44 -0.51 -7.73 10.10
C PRO A 44 -1.38 -7.81 8.84
N ASN A 45 -2.33 -6.87 8.67
CA ASN A 45 -3.21 -6.86 7.50
C ASN A 45 -2.46 -6.42 6.23
N TYR A 46 -1.58 -5.42 6.34
CA TYR A 46 -0.70 -5.00 5.24
C TYR A 46 0.24 -6.13 4.81
N LEU A 47 0.81 -6.84 5.77
CA LEU A 47 1.64 -8.01 5.49
C LEU A 47 0.84 -9.14 4.83
N ALA A 48 -0.36 -9.42 5.30
CA ALA A 48 -1.23 -10.42 4.70
C ALA A 48 -1.63 -10.04 3.26
N LEU A 49 -1.97 -8.78 3.00
CA LEU A 49 -2.27 -8.28 1.67
C LEU A 49 -1.07 -8.40 0.72
N PHE A 50 0.14 -8.10 1.22
CA PHE A 50 1.35 -8.05 0.41
C PHE A 50 2.05 -9.40 0.23
N SER A 51 1.92 -10.32 1.20
CA SER A 51 2.65 -11.60 1.19
C SER A 51 1.77 -12.84 1.38
N GLY A 52 0.45 -12.68 1.47
CA GLY A 52 -0.49 -13.77 1.70
C GLY A 52 -0.49 -14.33 3.13
N SER A 53 0.24 -13.70 4.06
CA SER A 53 0.35 -14.11 5.47
C SER A 53 0.72 -12.91 6.32
N THR A 54 0.30 -12.91 7.60
CA THR A 54 0.76 -11.92 8.59
C THR A 54 2.24 -12.05 8.94
N GLN A 55 2.92 -13.08 8.42
CA GLN A 55 4.31 -13.41 8.69
C GLN A 55 4.64 -13.69 10.16
N GLY A 56 3.61 -13.96 10.98
CA GLY A 56 3.72 -14.12 12.42
C GLY A 56 3.74 -12.80 13.21
N VAL A 57 3.57 -11.68 12.51
CA VAL A 57 3.44 -10.35 13.14
C VAL A 57 2.02 -10.20 13.71
N THR A 58 1.94 -9.71 14.94
CA THR A 58 0.68 -9.56 15.70
C THR A 58 0.47 -8.14 16.24
N ASP A 59 1.40 -7.24 15.96
CA ASP A 59 1.39 -5.85 16.46
C ASP A 59 1.90 -4.85 15.41
N ASP A 60 1.98 -3.58 15.78
CA ASP A 60 2.47 -2.48 14.94
C ASP A 60 3.94 -2.13 15.22
N SER A 61 4.71 -3.05 15.79
CA SER A 61 6.12 -2.79 16.10
C SER A 61 6.94 -2.55 14.84
N CYS A 62 7.91 -1.66 14.94
CA CYS A 62 8.76 -1.23 13.83
C CYS A 62 10.22 -1.13 14.30
N PRO A 63 11.18 -1.58 13.50
CA PRO A 63 11.03 -2.17 12.15
C PRO A 63 10.67 -3.67 12.20
N GLN A 64 9.93 -4.15 11.20
CA GLN A 64 9.89 -5.58 10.89
C GLN A 64 11.05 -5.93 9.93
N LEU A 65 11.68 -7.10 10.14
CA LEU A 65 12.79 -7.58 9.32
C LEU A 65 12.46 -8.99 8.83
N LEU A 66 11.72 -9.10 7.74
CA LEU A 66 11.17 -10.36 7.24
C LEU A 66 12.10 -11.09 6.27
N GLY A 67 13.27 -10.50 5.97
CA GLY A 67 14.26 -11.11 5.09
C GLY A 67 13.76 -11.32 3.65
N GLY A 68 14.20 -12.37 3.01
CA GLY A 68 13.84 -12.70 1.62
C GLY A 68 12.58 -13.54 1.48
N ARG A 69 11.62 -13.46 2.41
CA ARG A 69 10.37 -14.24 2.36
C ARG A 69 9.58 -13.91 1.09
N PRO A 70 8.81 -14.88 0.53
CA PRO A 70 7.97 -14.63 -0.65
C PRO A 70 6.96 -13.51 -0.42
N ASN A 71 6.84 -12.63 -1.42
CA ASN A 71 5.91 -11.51 -1.40
C ASN A 71 5.50 -11.14 -2.84
N LEU A 72 4.50 -10.29 -2.96
CA LEU A 72 3.92 -9.88 -4.25
C LEU A 72 4.95 -9.19 -5.16
N ALA A 73 5.78 -8.29 -4.61
CA ALA A 73 6.78 -7.58 -5.40
C ALA A 73 7.79 -8.56 -6.01
N GLN A 74 8.31 -9.47 -5.20
CA GLN A 74 9.27 -10.49 -5.65
C GLN A 74 8.65 -11.37 -6.74
N ARG A 75 7.38 -11.77 -6.60
CA ARG A 75 6.68 -12.58 -7.60
C ARG A 75 6.48 -11.83 -8.91
N LEU A 76 6.08 -10.57 -8.84
CA LEU A 76 5.92 -9.72 -10.04
C LEU A 76 7.25 -9.52 -10.76
N MET A 77 8.31 -9.17 -10.02
CA MET A 77 9.63 -8.97 -10.61
C MET A 77 10.19 -10.25 -11.24
N SER A 78 9.99 -11.40 -10.59
CA SER A 78 10.39 -12.71 -11.15
C SER A 78 9.63 -13.08 -12.42
N ALA A 79 8.43 -12.54 -12.62
CA ALA A 79 7.63 -12.69 -13.83
C ALA A 79 7.93 -11.62 -14.90
N GLY A 80 8.99 -10.82 -14.73
CA GLY A 80 9.35 -9.75 -15.66
C GLY A 80 8.47 -8.49 -15.56
N CYS A 81 7.62 -8.40 -14.53
CA CYS A 81 6.83 -7.20 -14.26
C CYS A 81 7.58 -6.24 -13.35
N THR A 82 7.16 -4.96 -13.35
CA THR A 82 7.67 -3.97 -12.39
C THR A 82 6.74 -3.87 -11.18
N PHE A 83 7.34 -3.62 -10.02
CA PHE A 83 6.62 -3.27 -8.79
C PHE A 83 7.12 -1.92 -8.27
N VAL A 84 6.19 -1.06 -7.89
CA VAL A 84 6.47 0.18 -7.15
C VAL A 84 5.36 0.38 -6.12
N GLY A 85 5.75 0.63 -4.87
CA GLY A 85 4.88 1.08 -3.80
C GLY A 85 5.05 2.58 -3.57
N HIS A 86 3.95 3.30 -3.44
CA HIS A 86 3.94 4.72 -3.08
C HIS A 86 3.24 4.90 -1.74
N SER A 87 3.84 5.71 -0.87
CA SER A 87 3.26 6.03 0.44
C SER A 87 3.07 7.54 0.60
N GLU A 88 1.92 7.94 1.14
CA GLU A 88 1.66 9.33 1.48
C GLU A 88 2.58 9.80 2.60
N ASP A 89 2.93 11.07 2.60
CA ASP A 89 3.83 11.73 3.57
C ASP A 89 5.21 11.04 3.77
N MET A 90 5.58 10.08 2.93
CA MET A 90 6.92 9.50 2.97
C MET A 90 7.97 10.56 2.60
N PRO A 91 9.02 10.79 3.42
CA PRO A 91 9.92 11.93 3.23
C PRO A 91 10.75 11.87 1.94
N THR A 92 11.25 10.69 1.59
CA THR A 92 12.15 10.51 0.44
C THR A 92 12.03 9.10 -0.13
N ALA A 93 12.40 8.92 -1.39
CA ALA A 93 12.53 7.60 -2.00
C ALA A 93 13.45 6.69 -1.18
N GLY A 94 13.05 5.44 -0.99
CA GLY A 94 13.79 4.45 -0.22
C GLY A 94 13.79 4.66 1.29
N PHE A 95 12.99 5.57 1.83
CA PHE A 95 12.94 5.82 3.26
C PHE A 95 12.55 4.57 4.06
N THR A 96 13.30 4.28 5.13
CA THR A 96 13.15 3.07 5.97
C THR A 96 12.84 3.37 7.44
N GLY A 97 12.74 4.65 7.81
CA GLY A 97 12.37 5.06 9.17
C GLY A 97 10.97 4.62 9.54
N CYS A 98 10.70 4.45 10.83
CA CYS A 98 9.39 3.99 11.32
C CYS A 98 8.30 5.06 11.18
N THR A 99 8.70 6.32 11.29
CA THR A 99 7.84 7.48 11.09
C THR A 99 8.67 8.64 10.53
N ASP A 100 8.02 9.64 9.96
CA ASP A 100 8.64 10.91 9.60
C ASP A 100 8.66 11.88 10.79
N SER A 101 9.24 13.06 10.60
CA SER A 101 9.32 14.09 11.66
C SER A 101 7.97 14.70 12.03
N THR A 102 6.95 14.54 11.19
CA THR A 102 5.60 15.07 11.43
C THR A 102 4.67 14.04 12.06
N GLY A 103 5.05 12.76 12.06
CA GLY A 103 4.21 11.64 12.51
C GLY A 103 3.09 11.24 11.54
N ARG A 104 3.11 11.77 10.31
CA ARG A 104 2.09 11.44 9.30
C ARG A 104 2.40 10.17 8.53
N TYR A 105 3.68 9.98 8.17
CA TYR A 105 4.11 8.71 7.59
C TYR A 105 4.29 7.65 8.69
N ALA A 106 3.78 6.44 8.44
CA ALA A 106 4.02 5.29 9.30
C ALA A 106 4.43 4.07 8.45
N ARG A 107 5.66 3.57 8.68
CA ARG A 107 6.21 2.41 7.96
C ARG A 107 5.34 1.16 8.08
N LYS A 108 4.60 0.99 9.16
CA LYS A 108 3.68 -0.13 9.36
C LYS A 108 2.64 -0.29 8.23
N HIS A 109 2.35 0.79 7.48
CA HIS A 109 1.47 0.79 6.31
C HIS A 109 2.22 0.54 4.99
N ASN A 110 3.53 0.35 5.07
CA ASN A 110 4.44 0.23 3.94
C ASN A 110 5.13 -1.15 3.95
N PRO A 111 4.41 -2.26 3.69
CA PRO A 111 4.89 -3.62 3.97
C PRO A 111 6.09 -4.03 3.12
N TRP A 112 6.29 -3.46 1.94
CA TRP A 112 7.39 -3.83 1.06
C TRP A 112 8.78 -3.49 1.61
N VAL A 113 8.87 -2.53 2.53
CA VAL A 113 10.14 -2.13 3.19
C VAL A 113 10.62 -3.19 4.19
N ASP A 114 9.75 -4.09 4.61
CA ASP A 114 10.07 -5.14 5.59
C ASP A 114 10.73 -6.37 4.96
N PHE A 115 10.76 -6.44 3.61
CA PHE A 115 11.31 -7.57 2.86
C PHE A 115 12.62 -7.20 2.16
N ALA A 116 13.69 -7.91 2.49
CA ALA A 116 15.04 -7.65 1.94
C ALA A 116 15.17 -7.91 0.43
N ASN A 117 14.22 -8.64 -0.17
CA ASN A 117 14.20 -8.94 -1.60
C ASN A 117 13.36 -7.93 -2.43
N VAL A 118 12.93 -6.83 -1.81
CA VAL A 118 12.29 -5.70 -2.51
C VAL A 118 13.28 -4.54 -2.57
N PRO A 119 13.64 -4.07 -3.77
CA PRO A 119 14.62 -2.99 -3.92
C PRO A 119 14.12 -1.68 -3.29
N ALA A 120 15.02 -0.93 -2.65
CA ALA A 120 14.69 0.38 -2.10
C ALA A 120 14.16 1.37 -3.17
N SER A 121 14.58 1.20 -4.42
CA SER A 121 14.07 1.98 -5.58
C SER A 121 12.59 1.73 -5.89
N SER A 122 11.99 0.67 -5.33
CA SER A 122 10.55 0.40 -5.44
C SER A 122 9.73 1.09 -4.36
N ASN A 123 10.36 1.78 -3.41
CA ASN A 123 9.73 2.46 -2.29
C ASN A 123 9.78 3.97 -2.52
N LEU A 124 8.67 4.57 -2.95
CA LEU A 124 8.60 5.96 -3.39
C LEU A 124 7.58 6.77 -2.59
N PRO A 125 7.82 8.08 -2.38
CA PRO A 125 6.80 8.97 -1.84
C PRO A 125 5.65 9.12 -2.83
N PHE A 126 4.46 9.43 -2.32
CA PHE A 126 3.28 9.64 -3.16
C PHE A 126 3.45 10.83 -4.12
N THR A 127 4.28 11.80 -3.78
CA THR A 127 4.63 12.94 -4.65
C THR A 127 5.28 12.51 -5.97
N ASP A 128 5.95 11.34 -5.99
CA ASP A 128 6.56 10.75 -7.17
C ASP A 128 5.57 9.91 -7.99
N PHE A 129 4.31 9.88 -7.57
CA PHE A 129 3.28 9.18 -8.34
C PHE A 129 3.09 9.87 -9.69
N PRO A 130 3.25 9.14 -10.81
CA PRO A 130 3.11 9.74 -12.12
C PRO A 130 1.73 10.37 -12.30
N ARG A 131 1.70 11.64 -12.60
CA ARG A 131 0.47 12.32 -13.02
C ARG A 131 -0.06 11.60 -14.26
N ILE A 132 -1.32 11.19 -14.20
CA ILE A 132 -1.97 10.55 -15.35
C ILE A 132 -2.27 11.66 -16.35
N CYS A 133 -1.50 11.73 -17.43
CA CYS A 133 -1.85 12.63 -18.56
C CYS A 133 -3.08 12.08 -19.28
N PRO A 134 -4.09 12.91 -19.58
CA PRO A 134 -5.11 12.54 -20.55
C PRO A 134 -4.44 12.12 -21.88
N GLY A 135 -4.63 10.84 -22.27
CA GLY A 135 -4.01 10.30 -23.50
C GLY A 135 -2.74 9.46 -23.31
N CYS A 136 -2.15 9.37 -22.14
CA CYS A 136 -1.04 8.45 -21.87
C CYS A 136 -1.51 6.99 -21.94
N ARG A 137 -1.10 6.23 -22.94
CA ARG A 137 -1.33 4.79 -23.02
C ARG A 137 -0.53 4.10 -21.92
N ARG A 138 -1.20 3.28 -21.12
CA ARG A 138 -0.56 2.47 -20.09
C ARG A 138 0.26 1.36 -20.76
N SER A 139 1.50 1.18 -20.33
CA SER A 139 2.23 -0.05 -20.61
C SER A 139 1.54 -1.21 -19.86
N PRO A 140 1.23 -2.33 -20.52
CA PRO A 140 0.55 -3.46 -19.87
C PRO A 140 1.35 -4.12 -18.72
N SER A 141 2.65 -3.81 -18.61
CA SER A 141 3.58 -4.51 -17.72
C SER A 141 3.83 -3.83 -16.36
N SER A 142 3.18 -2.70 -16.04
CA SER A 142 3.43 -2.02 -14.76
C SER A 142 2.28 -2.24 -13.76
N PHE A 143 2.56 -2.96 -12.70
CA PHE A 143 1.71 -3.04 -11.52
C PHE A 143 2.16 -2.00 -10.49
N ARG A 144 1.23 -1.24 -9.93
CA ARG A 144 1.50 -0.24 -8.90
C ARG A 144 0.59 -0.47 -7.70
N ALA A 145 1.19 -0.50 -6.53
CA ALA A 145 0.48 -0.58 -5.26
C ALA A 145 0.68 0.73 -4.49
N PHE A 146 -0.30 1.11 -3.72
CA PHE A 146 -0.26 2.28 -2.84
C PHE A 146 -0.68 1.86 -1.45
N ALA A 147 -0.10 2.50 -0.45
CA ALA A 147 -0.56 2.48 0.92
C ALA A 147 -0.57 3.92 1.45
N THR A 148 -1.59 4.29 2.19
CA THR A 148 -1.70 5.56 2.91
C THR A 148 -1.57 5.35 4.40
#